data_d0d0a5c782e37921eb6bb6ae7d56a396
#
_entry.id   d0d0a5c782e37921eb6bb6ae7d56a396
#
_cell.length_a   1.000
_cell.length_b   1.000
_cell.length_c   1.000
_cell.angle_alpha   90.00
_cell.angle_beta   90.00
_cell.angle_gamma   90.00
#
_symmetry.space_group_name_H-M   'P 1'
#
loop_
_entity.id
_entity.type
_entity.pdbx_description
1 polymer ?
#
loop_
_entity_poly.entity_id
_entity_poly.type
_entity_poly.pdbx_seq_one_letter_code
_entity_poly.pdbx_strand_id
1 'polypeptide(L)'
;KDLADEIIVVDNESTDKTAQIAKKYTNNIYEHKNTPNSLNTSKNYGFSKAKGNWILSLDGDERVSPELAEEIRSVISTAESLRNFSQSIDVSQTTANGYLFPRKNKIFGKWLTGGIWWPDYQLRLFRRGQGKFPAKHNHEFLAVEGETLYLQNPLEHYSYTSIVQYVEKFTYTYLENEVDNQILAGKKVYWYDAIRMPSSDLVINFFVRQGYKDGLHGLILAMLQMFYMFLVFARIWERQGSPVYESNSFTNYVTEELNKSKNEYMHWYWLSKNNFLLRGARKVKRLIRTFLNNKFKMNLQMP
;
A
#
# COMPACT_ATOMS: atom_id res chain seq x y z
N LYS A 1 -16.73 7.69 -17.53
CA LYS A 1 -18.16 8.00 -17.34
C LYS A 1 -19.02 6.79 -17.73
N ASP A 2 -18.66 6.08 -18.79
CA ASP A 2 -19.47 4.98 -19.33
C ASP A 2 -19.40 3.67 -18.54
N LEU A 3 -18.62 3.63 -17.45
CA LEU A 3 -18.49 2.47 -16.56
C LEU A 3 -19.44 2.54 -15.37
N ALA A 4 -19.84 3.75 -14.92
CA ALA A 4 -20.57 3.95 -13.68
C ALA A 4 -21.95 4.56 -13.95
N ASP A 5 -22.99 4.04 -13.27
CA ASP A 5 -24.35 4.56 -13.32
C ASP A 5 -24.48 5.88 -12.53
N GLU A 6 -23.67 6.04 -11.50
CA GLU A 6 -23.56 7.31 -10.75
C GLU A 6 -22.09 7.61 -10.41
N ILE A 7 -21.77 8.90 -10.31
CA ILE A 7 -20.48 9.39 -9.85
C ILE A 7 -20.72 10.24 -8.61
N ILE A 8 -20.05 9.90 -7.51
CA ILE A 8 -20.07 10.63 -6.25
C ILE A 8 -18.68 11.19 -6.02
N VAL A 9 -18.59 12.48 -5.80
CA VAL A 9 -17.35 13.18 -5.43
C VAL A 9 -17.48 13.69 -4.01
N VAL A 10 -16.50 13.38 -3.19
CA VAL A 10 -16.37 13.94 -1.85
C VAL A 10 -15.19 14.88 -1.84
N ASP A 11 -15.47 16.16 -1.72
CA ASP A 11 -14.47 17.21 -1.66
C ASP A 11 -14.06 17.50 -0.22
N ASN A 12 -12.75 17.48 0.02
CA ASN A 12 -12.15 17.71 1.34
C ASN A 12 -11.76 19.17 1.54
N GLU A 13 -12.68 20.11 1.28
CA GLU A 13 -12.42 21.55 1.37
C GLU A 13 -11.31 22.02 0.40
N SER A 14 -11.36 21.57 -0.86
CA SER A 14 -10.37 21.97 -1.88
C SER A 14 -10.43 23.48 -2.13
N THR A 15 -9.27 24.13 -2.10
CA THR A 15 -9.14 25.58 -2.36
C THR A 15 -8.84 25.88 -3.83
N ASP A 16 -8.72 24.87 -4.65
CA ASP A 16 -8.45 24.96 -6.09
C ASP A 16 -9.73 24.75 -6.93
N LYS A 17 -9.55 24.47 -8.23
CA LYS A 17 -10.67 24.25 -9.16
C LYS A 17 -11.28 22.83 -9.08
N THR A 18 -10.91 21.99 -8.10
CA THR A 18 -11.34 20.58 -8.04
C THR A 18 -12.86 20.45 -8.05
N ALA A 19 -13.58 21.13 -7.16
CA ALA A 19 -15.04 21.08 -7.13
C ALA A 19 -15.70 21.61 -8.43
N GLN A 20 -15.12 22.65 -9.04
CA GLN A 20 -15.58 23.21 -10.31
C GLN A 20 -15.40 22.22 -11.47
N ILE A 21 -14.30 21.49 -11.50
CA ILE A 21 -14.03 20.45 -12.51
C ILE A 21 -15.00 19.29 -12.31
N ALA A 22 -15.20 18.83 -11.06
CA ALA A 22 -16.10 17.73 -10.74
C ALA A 22 -17.55 17.99 -11.20
N LYS A 23 -18.05 19.24 -11.11
CA LYS A 23 -19.38 19.65 -11.60
C LYS A 23 -19.62 19.36 -13.07
N LYS A 24 -18.60 19.23 -13.91
CA LYS A 24 -18.72 18.86 -15.32
C LYS A 24 -19.14 17.40 -15.53
N TYR A 25 -18.98 16.56 -14.50
CA TYR A 25 -19.19 15.11 -14.60
C TYR A 25 -20.35 14.62 -13.74
N THR A 26 -20.65 15.30 -12.64
CA THR A 26 -21.72 14.92 -11.71
C THR A 26 -22.24 16.12 -10.92
N ASN A 27 -23.50 16.02 -10.48
CA ASN A 27 -24.09 16.92 -9.48
C ASN A 27 -23.98 16.36 -8.04
N ASN A 28 -23.57 15.10 -7.88
CA ASN A 28 -23.41 14.45 -6.56
C ASN A 28 -22.04 14.81 -5.96
N ILE A 29 -21.87 16.06 -5.60
CA ILE A 29 -20.65 16.58 -4.97
C ILE A 29 -21.00 16.92 -3.53
N TYR A 30 -20.24 16.35 -2.60
CA TYR A 30 -20.42 16.51 -1.17
C TYR A 30 -19.15 17.07 -0.54
N GLU A 31 -19.27 18.09 0.28
CA GLU A 31 -18.17 18.57 1.09
C GLU A 31 -18.11 17.75 2.39
N HIS A 32 -16.92 17.25 2.71
CA HIS A 32 -16.69 16.52 3.95
C HIS A 32 -15.26 16.69 4.41
N LYS A 33 -15.09 17.31 5.58
CA LYS A 33 -13.78 17.54 6.16
C LYS A 33 -13.15 16.23 6.64
N ASN A 34 -11.91 15.99 6.25
CA ASN A 34 -11.14 14.92 6.84
C ASN A 34 -10.81 15.22 8.30
N THR A 35 -10.81 14.19 9.13
CA THR A 35 -10.24 14.31 10.47
C THR A 35 -8.72 14.26 10.38
N PRO A 36 -7.98 14.98 11.25
CA PRO A 36 -6.52 15.03 11.20
C PRO A 36 -5.85 13.65 11.21
N ASN A 37 -6.49 12.67 11.82
CA ASN A 37 -5.93 11.32 12.01
C ASN A 37 -6.53 10.26 11.07
N SER A 38 -7.44 10.63 10.15
CA SER A 38 -8.01 9.68 9.19
C SER A 38 -8.46 10.36 7.90
N LEU A 39 -7.71 10.09 6.83
CA LEU A 39 -8.04 10.50 5.46
C LEU A 39 -9.19 9.69 4.85
N ASN A 40 -9.63 8.62 5.53
CA ASN A 40 -10.60 7.67 5.01
C ASN A 40 -12.03 7.93 5.48
N THR A 41 -12.25 8.90 6.38
CA THR A 41 -13.61 9.29 6.82
C THR A 41 -14.44 9.83 5.67
N SER A 42 -13.83 10.64 4.80
CA SER A 42 -14.50 11.16 3.59
C SER A 42 -14.84 10.04 2.60
N LYS A 43 -14.02 9.01 2.46
CA LYS A 43 -14.34 7.84 1.62
C LYS A 43 -15.56 7.09 2.18
N ASN A 44 -15.59 6.80 3.49
CA ASN A 44 -16.75 6.17 4.12
C ASN A 44 -18.03 7.02 3.98
N TYR A 45 -17.89 8.33 4.08
CA TYR A 45 -19.02 9.25 3.84
C TYR A 45 -19.52 9.13 2.38
N GLY A 46 -18.62 9.11 1.40
CA GLY A 46 -18.96 8.88 0.00
C GLY A 46 -19.66 7.53 -0.22
N PHE A 47 -19.17 6.47 0.42
CA PHE A 47 -19.80 5.15 0.35
C PHE A 47 -21.26 5.16 0.87
N SER A 48 -21.53 5.94 1.90
CA SER A 48 -22.89 6.07 2.45
C SER A 48 -23.89 6.77 1.51
N LYS A 49 -23.39 7.53 0.52
CA LYS A 49 -24.20 8.21 -0.48
C LYS A 49 -24.50 7.36 -1.72
N ALA A 50 -23.74 6.28 -1.92
CA ALA A 50 -23.87 5.41 -3.07
C ALA A 50 -25.21 4.65 -3.06
N LYS A 51 -25.87 4.60 -4.23
CA LYS A 51 -27.14 3.90 -4.45
C LYS A 51 -26.97 2.59 -5.23
N GLY A 52 -25.91 2.49 -6.06
CA GLY A 52 -25.60 1.29 -6.84
C GLY A 52 -25.29 0.06 -5.98
N ASN A 53 -25.38 -1.12 -6.56
CA ASN A 53 -25.06 -2.38 -5.86
C ASN A 53 -23.57 -2.57 -5.59
N TRP A 54 -22.73 -1.97 -6.42
CA TRP A 54 -21.28 -2.00 -6.32
C TRP A 54 -20.71 -0.61 -6.18
N ILE A 55 -19.61 -0.50 -5.43
CA ILE A 55 -18.86 0.74 -5.24
C ILE A 55 -17.46 0.53 -5.82
N LEU A 56 -17.08 1.38 -6.78
CA LEU A 56 -15.70 1.52 -7.25
C LEU A 56 -15.10 2.76 -6.59
N SER A 57 -14.22 2.55 -5.62
CA SER A 57 -13.53 3.62 -4.89
C SER A 57 -12.23 3.99 -5.60
N LEU A 58 -12.15 5.20 -6.14
CA LEU A 58 -10.97 5.71 -6.84
C LEU A 58 -10.41 6.95 -6.15
N ASP A 59 -9.09 7.07 -6.16
CA ASP A 59 -8.39 8.30 -5.81
C ASP A 59 -8.28 9.22 -7.05
N GLY A 60 -8.14 10.53 -6.85
CA GLY A 60 -8.16 11.50 -7.95
C GLY A 60 -7.00 11.34 -8.96
N ASP A 61 -5.95 10.61 -8.59
CA ASP A 61 -4.77 10.30 -9.40
C ASP A 61 -4.79 8.87 -9.97
N GLU A 62 -5.93 8.16 -9.87
CA GLU A 62 -6.12 6.82 -10.43
C GLU A 62 -6.96 6.86 -11.73
N ARG A 63 -6.69 5.92 -12.65
CA ARG A 63 -7.37 5.79 -13.93
C ARG A 63 -7.70 4.33 -14.23
N VAL A 64 -8.93 4.13 -14.71
CA VAL A 64 -9.41 2.82 -15.21
C VAL A 64 -9.14 2.76 -16.69
N SER A 65 -8.35 1.77 -17.13
CA SER A 65 -8.14 1.51 -18.56
C SER A 65 -9.39 0.88 -19.20
N PRO A 66 -9.53 0.89 -20.54
CA PRO A 66 -10.63 0.19 -21.23
C PRO A 66 -10.68 -1.30 -20.88
N GLU A 67 -9.54 -1.97 -20.82
CA GLU A 67 -9.43 -3.40 -20.51
C GLU A 67 -9.87 -3.69 -19.06
N LEU A 68 -9.48 -2.83 -18.13
CA LEU A 68 -9.92 -2.93 -16.73
C LEU A 68 -11.43 -2.67 -16.61
N ALA A 69 -11.97 -1.71 -17.39
CA ALA A 69 -13.40 -1.43 -17.40
C ALA A 69 -14.23 -2.63 -17.89
N GLU A 70 -13.75 -3.34 -18.91
CA GLU A 70 -14.38 -4.57 -19.40
C GLU A 70 -14.33 -5.70 -18.36
N GLU A 71 -13.18 -5.88 -17.72
CA GLU A 71 -13.03 -6.87 -16.65
C GLU A 71 -13.96 -6.57 -15.47
N ILE A 72 -14.08 -5.30 -15.06
CA ILE A 72 -15.03 -4.89 -14.00
C ILE A 72 -16.47 -5.23 -14.37
N ARG A 73 -16.90 -4.91 -15.59
CA ARG A 73 -18.27 -5.26 -16.06
C ARG A 73 -18.49 -6.77 -16.03
N SER A 74 -17.52 -7.53 -16.50
CA SER A 74 -17.59 -9.00 -16.55
C SER A 74 -17.73 -9.62 -15.15
N VAL A 75 -16.89 -9.20 -14.17
CA VAL A 75 -16.95 -9.77 -12.82
C VAL A 75 -18.23 -9.36 -12.08
N ILE A 76 -18.73 -8.14 -12.29
CA ILE A 76 -20.01 -7.68 -11.73
C ILE A 76 -21.16 -8.52 -12.30
N SER A 77 -21.23 -8.65 -13.64
CA SER A 77 -22.27 -9.44 -14.30
C SER A 77 -22.28 -10.89 -13.84
N THR A 78 -21.11 -11.51 -13.71
CA THR A 78 -20.97 -12.89 -13.21
C THR A 78 -21.44 -12.99 -11.75
N ALA A 79 -21.02 -12.06 -10.90
CA ALA A 79 -21.39 -12.05 -9.48
C ALA A 79 -22.92 -11.85 -9.28
N GLU A 80 -23.55 -10.99 -10.09
CA GLU A 80 -25.00 -10.79 -10.04
C GLU A 80 -25.76 -12.01 -10.57
N SER A 81 -25.29 -12.63 -11.66
CA SER A 81 -25.90 -13.84 -12.23
C SER A 81 -25.84 -15.01 -11.25
N LEU A 82 -24.69 -15.25 -10.63
CA LEU A 82 -24.52 -16.30 -9.62
C LEU A 82 -25.45 -16.05 -8.41
N ARG A 83 -25.56 -14.81 -7.96
CA ARG A 83 -26.44 -14.47 -6.82
C ARG A 83 -27.93 -14.72 -7.14
N ASN A 84 -28.37 -14.34 -8.34
CA ASN A 84 -29.74 -14.58 -8.76
C ASN A 84 -30.04 -16.09 -8.87
N PHE A 85 -29.06 -16.90 -9.30
CA PHE A 85 -29.17 -18.36 -9.35
C PHE A 85 -29.17 -18.98 -7.94
N SER A 86 -28.45 -18.39 -6.99
CA SER A 86 -28.26 -18.91 -5.63
C SER A 86 -29.47 -18.72 -4.70
N GLN A 87 -30.51 -18.00 -5.11
CA GLN A 87 -31.76 -17.97 -4.36
C GLN A 87 -32.41 -19.36 -4.25
N SER A 88 -31.95 -20.35 -5.03
CA SER A 88 -32.39 -21.72 -5.02
C SER A 88 -31.41 -22.73 -4.39
N ILE A 89 -30.17 -22.34 -4.08
CA ILE A 89 -29.13 -23.22 -3.50
C ILE A 89 -28.27 -22.37 -2.57
N ASP A 90 -27.82 -22.89 -1.43
CA ASP A 90 -26.92 -22.19 -0.50
C ASP A 90 -25.53 -21.98 -1.12
N VAL A 91 -25.36 -20.88 -1.84
CA VAL A 91 -24.13 -20.48 -2.57
C VAL A 91 -23.49 -19.27 -1.86
N SER A 92 -23.73 -19.09 -0.55
CA SER A 92 -23.19 -17.99 0.24
C SER A 92 -21.65 -17.89 0.21
N GLN A 93 -20.97 -18.94 -0.25
CA GLN A 93 -19.51 -19.06 -0.35
C GLN A 93 -18.93 -18.81 -1.76
N THR A 94 -19.73 -18.55 -2.80
CA THR A 94 -19.22 -18.51 -4.19
C THR A 94 -19.25 -17.14 -4.86
N THR A 95 -19.78 -16.11 -4.21
CA THR A 95 -19.82 -14.75 -4.78
C THR A 95 -18.90 -13.81 -4.02
N ALA A 96 -17.84 -13.33 -4.68
CA ALA A 96 -16.96 -12.34 -4.10
C ALA A 96 -17.72 -11.04 -3.76
N ASN A 97 -17.42 -10.50 -2.59
CA ASN A 97 -17.92 -9.22 -2.14
C ASN A 97 -16.95 -8.06 -2.43
N GLY A 98 -15.75 -8.38 -2.90
CA GLY A 98 -14.77 -7.36 -3.27
C GLY A 98 -13.69 -7.88 -4.23
N TYR A 99 -13.03 -6.92 -4.90
CA TYR A 99 -11.97 -7.19 -5.85
C TYR A 99 -10.76 -6.30 -5.62
N LEU A 100 -9.59 -6.94 -5.61
CA LEU A 100 -8.30 -6.27 -5.52
C LEU A 100 -7.74 -6.03 -6.91
N PHE A 101 -7.32 -4.79 -7.18
CA PHE A 101 -6.68 -4.40 -8.41
C PHE A 101 -5.16 -4.39 -8.26
N PRO A 102 -4.38 -4.94 -9.20
CA PRO A 102 -2.96 -4.66 -9.27
C PRO A 102 -2.75 -3.21 -9.69
N ARG A 103 -2.32 -2.35 -8.76
CA ARG A 103 -2.10 -0.93 -9.06
C ARG A 103 -0.75 -0.74 -9.73
N LYS A 104 -0.78 -0.14 -10.92
CA LYS A 104 0.39 0.20 -11.73
C LYS A 104 0.79 1.64 -11.47
N ASN A 105 1.91 1.82 -10.79
CA ASN A 105 2.36 3.13 -10.33
C ASN A 105 3.24 3.81 -11.37
N LYS A 106 2.90 5.06 -11.74
CA LYS A 106 3.76 5.96 -12.51
C LYS A 106 4.43 6.93 -11.56
N ILE A 107 5.76 6.81 -11.42
CA ILE A 107 6.56 7.63 -10.51
C ILE A 107 7.69 8.28 -11.29
N PHE A 108 7.86 9.59 -11.13
CA PHE A 108 8.85 10.38 -11.87
C PHE A 108 8.83 10.14 -13.38
N GLY A 109 7.60 10.04 -13.94
CA GLY A 109 7.37 9.86 -15.37
C GLY A 109 7.47 8.42 -15.89
N LYS A 110 7.87 7.44 -15.08
CA LYS A 110 8.03 6.03 -15.48
C LYS A 110 7.02 5.12 -14.80
N TRP A 111 6.44 4.17 -15.56
CA TRP A 111 5.69 3.04 -15.02
C TRP A 111 6.64 2.03 -14.38
N LEU A 112 6.38 1.69 -13.12
CA LEU A 112 7.23 0.78 -12.37
C LEU A 112 6.78 -0.66 -12.50
N THR A 113 7.75 -1.57 -12.50
CA THR A 113 7.56 -3.02 -12.68
C THR A 113 8.14 -3.85 -11.55
N GLY A 114 8.67 -3.21 -10.51
CA GLY A 114 9.29 -3.85 -9.37
C GLY A 114 9.20 -3.02 -8.07
N GLY A 115 9.94 -3.45 -7.06
CA GLY A 115 9.93 -2.84 -5.74
C GLY A 115 8.62 -3.05 -4.99
N ILE A 116 8.30 -2.12 -4.09
CA ILE A 116 7.00 -2.08 -3.40
C ILE A 116 5.87 -1.60 -4.34
N TRP A 117 6.22 -1.09 -5.51
CA TRP A 117 5.34 -0.38 -6.41
C TRP A 117 4.64 -1.30 -7.43
N TRP A 118 5.07 -2.59 -7.53
CA TRP A 118 4.45 -3.57 -8.43
C TRP A 118 4.65 -5.02 -7.95
N PRO A 119 3.58 -5.85 -7.96
CA PRO A 119 2.18 -5.43 -7.99
C PRO A 119 1.79 -4.87 -6.61
N ASP A 120 1.15 -3.72 -6.64
CA ASP A 120 0.62 -3.05 -5.46
C ASP A 120 -0.90 -3.26 -5.43
N TYR A 121 -1.34 -4.37 -4.84
CA TYR A 121 -2.76 -4.72 -4.84
C TYR A 121 -3.57 -3.84 -3.89
N GLN A 122 -4.61 -3.19 -4.47
CA GLN A 122 -5.54 -2.34 -3.74
C GLN A 122 -6.97 -2.83 -3.90
N LEU A 123 -7.71 -2.97 -2.80
CA LEU A 123 -9.14 -3.24 -2.83
C LEU A 123 -9.85 -1.96 -3.27
N ARG A 124 -10.51 -2.00 -4.44
CA ARG A 124 -11.14 -0.82 -5.01
C ARG A 124 -12.60 -1.05 -5.41
N LEU A 125 -13.00 -2.26 -5.73
CA LEU A 125 -14.38 -2.61 -6.08
C LEU A 125 -14.96 -3.50 -4.99
N PHE A 126 -16.15 -3.17 -4.50
CA PHE A 126 -16.82 -3.96 -3.47
C PHE A 126 -18.33 -3.75 -3.47
N ARG A 127 -19.08 -4.70 -2.92
CA ARG A 127 -20.52 -4.59 -2.75
C ARG A 127 -20.86 -3.49 -1.76
N ARG A 128 -21.87 -2.69 -2.10
CA ARG A 128 -22.40 -1.65 -1.20
C ARG A 128 -22.84 -2.29 0.12
N GLY A 129 -22.41 -1.68 1.22
CA GLY A 129 -22.66 -2.17 2.57
C GLY A 129 -21.69 -3.22 3.10
N GLN A 130 -20.84 -3.81 2.22
CA GLN A 130 -19.88 -4.84 2.64
C GLN A 130 -18.46 -4.29 2.86
N GLY A 131 -18.18 -3.06 2.45
CA GLY A 131 -16.85 -2.45 2.55
C GLY A 131 -16.83 -1.17 3.35
N LYS A 132 -15.79 -1.02 4.19
CA LYS A 132 -15.61 0.15 5.03
C LYS A 132 -14.14 0.30 5.45
N PHE A 133 -13.65 1.54 5.54
CA PHE A 133 -12.40 1.82 6.24
C PHE A 133 -12.64 1.86 7.74
N PRO A 134 -11.77 1.26 8.57
CA PRO A 134 -11.91 1.31 10.04
C PRO A 134 -11.89 2.73 10.61
N ALA A 135 -11.26 3.69 9.92
CA ALA A 135 -11.15 5.11 10.26
C ALA A 135 -10.48 5.39 11.61
N LYS A 136 -9.49 4.58 11.97
CA LYS A 136 -8.69 4.71 13.20
C LYS A 136 -7.37 5.46 12.97
N HIS A 137 -6.78 5.34 11.77
CA HIS A 137 -5.52 5.99 11.38
C HIS A 137 -5.40 6.16 9.85
N ASN A 138 -4.38 6.88 9.37
CA ASN A 138 -4.28 7.27 7.96
C ASN A 138 -3.89 6.12 6.99
N HIS A 139 -3.26 5.05 7.46
CA HIS A 139 -2.77 3.93 6.64
C HIS A 139 -3.63 2.68 6.76
N GLU A 140 -4.93 2.86 6.66
CA GLU A 140 -5.86 1.74 6.72
C GLU A 140 -6.14 1.17 5.34
N PHE A 141 -6.28 -0.14 5.32
CA PHE A 141 -6.83 -0.83 4.16
C PHE A 141 -8.36 -0.85 4.24
N LEU A 142 -8.99 -0.74 3.08
CA LEU A 142 -10.42 -1.01 2.97
C LEU A 142 -10.68 -2.46 3.41
N ALA A 143 -11.52 -2.64 4.39
CA ALA A 143 -11.98 -3.95 4.84
C ALA A 143 -13.30 -4.28 4.15
N VAL A 144 -13.44 -5.52 3.65
CA VAL A 144 -14.65 -6.04 3.03
C VAL A 144 -15.05 -7.32 3.75
N GLU A 145 -16.32 -7.43 4.09
CA GLU A 145 -16.88 -8.65 4.67
C GLU A 145 -17.09 -9.70 3.57
N GLY A 146 -16.61 -10.93 3.80
CA GLY A 146 -16.71 -12.05 2.87
C GLY A 146 -15.52 -12.20 1.94
N GLU A 147 -15.72 -12.96 0.85
CA GLU A 147 -14.66 -13.32 -0.08
C GLU A 147 -14.22 -12.13 -0.94
N THR A 148 -12.90 -12.04 -1.18
CA THR A 148 -12.31 -11.07 -2.11
C THR A 148 -11.44 -11.77 -3.13
N LEU A 149 -11.53 -11.36 -4.41
CA LEU A 149 -10.79 -11.91 -5.54
C LEU A 149 -9.85 -10.86 -6.15
N TYR A 150 -8.96 -11.31 -7.03
CA TYR A 150 -7.97 -10.46 -7.69
C TYR A 150 -8.36 -10.26 -9.16
N LEU A 151 -8.32 -9.01 -9.62
CA LEU A 151 -8.38 -8.69 -11.05
C LEU A 151 -7.00 -8.81 -11.68
N GLN A 152 -6.98 -8.96 -13.01
CA GLN A 152 -5.76 -9.13 -13.81
C GLN A 152 -5.29 -7.79 -14.40
N ASN A 153 -6.23 -6.98 -14.88
CA ASN A 153 -5.90 -5.71 -15.50
C ASN A 153 -5.58 -4.64 -14.44
N PRO A 154 -4.52 -3.85 -14.66
CA PRO A 154 -4.06 -2.91 -13.66
C PRO A 154 -4.90 -1.63 -13.60
N LEU A 155 -5.06 -1.11 -12.38
CA LEU A 155 -5.45 0.26 -12.13
C LEU A 155 -4.23 1.17 -12.32
N GLU A 156 -4.30 2.14 -13.22
CA GLU A 156 -3.22 3.11 -13.42
C GLU A 156 -3.23 4.16 -12.30
N HIS A 157 -2.06 4.42 -11.72
CA HIS A 157 -1.90 5.40 -10.66
C HIS A 157 -0.76 6.38 -10.96
N TYR A 158 -1.12 7.64 -11.14
CA TYR A 158 -0.18 8.74 -11.41
C TYR A 158 0.28 9.36 -10.08
N SER A 159 1.21 8.68 -9.43
CA SER A 159 1.60 8.97 -8.04
C SER A 159 2.49 10.23 -7.93
N TYR A 160 3.79 10.06 -7.86
CA TYR A 160 4.72 11.18 -7.62
C TYR A 160 5.27 11.73 -8.93
N THR A 161 5.19 13.06 -9.10
CA THR A 161 5.74 13.76 -10.28
C THR A 161 7.18 14.21 -10.08
N SER A 162 7.62 14.43 -8.82
CA SER A 162 8.97 14.87 -8.48
C SER A 162 9.50 14.24 -7.19
N ILE A 163 10.83 14.24 -7.05
CA ILE A 163 11.50 13.78 -5.82
C ILE A 163 11.13 14.69 -4.64
N VAL A 164 10.99 16.00 -4.86
CA VAL A 164 10.59 16.95 -3.81
C VAL A 164 9.23 16.56 -3.24
N GLN A 165 8.23 16.38 -4.10
CA GLN A 165 6.90 15.93 -3.71
C GLN A 165 6.93 14.58 -2.94
N TYR A 166 7.78 13.65 -3.38
CA TYR A 166 7.96 12.36 -2.72
C TYR A 166 8.48 12.53 -1.29
N VAL A 167 9.57 13.33 -1.15
CA VAL A 167 10.22 13.58 0.15
C VAL A 167 9.29 14.33 1.10
N GLU A 168 8.61 15.37 0.63
CA GLU A 168 7.61 16.11 1.42
C GLU A 168 6.50 15.18 1.94
N LYS A 169 5.94 14.35 1.05
CA LYS A 169 4.83 13.47 1.41
C LYS A 169 5.24 12.42 2.43
N PHE A 170 6.41 11.80 2.31
CA PHE A 170 6.85 10.84 3.30
C PHE A 170 7.26 11.51 4.63
N THR A 171 7.80 12.71 4.61
CA THR A 171 8.21 13.43 5.83
C THR A 171 7.00 13.97 6.60
N TYR A 172 6.09 14.67 5.91
CA TYR A 172 4.99 15.38 6.58
C TYR A 172 3.70 14.56 6.70
N THR A 173 3.51 13.54 5.85
CA THR A 173 2.25 12.78 5.86
C THR A 173 2.43 11.40 6.48
N TYR A 174 3.53 10.70 6.22
CA TYR A 174 3.64 9.28 6.56
C TYR A 174 4.52 9.00 7.77
N LEU A 175 5.60 9.79 7.99
CA LEU A 175 6.61 9.49 9.00
C LEU A 175 6.02 9.37 10.41
N GLU A 176 5.28 10.37 10.87
CA GLU A 176 4.75 10.38 12.24
C GLU A 176 3.73 9.26 12.44
N ASN A 177 2.88 8.99 11.45
CA ASN A 177 1.92 7.89 11.53
C ASN A 177 2.60 6.52 11.61
N GLU A 178 3.67 6.30 10.83
CA GLU A 178 4.45 5.07 10.87
C GLU A 178 5.15 4.89 12.23
N VAL A 179 5.73 5.96 12.75
CA VAL A 179 6.38 5.98 14.08
C VAL A 179 5.37 5.67 15.17
N ASP A 180 4.19 6.31 15.15
CA ASP A 180 3.12 6.06 16.11
C ASP A 180 2.67 4.60 16.08
N ASN A 181 2.44 4.05 14.89
CA ASN A 181 2.02 2.66 14.72
C ASN A 181 3.07 1.68 15.27
N GLN A 182 4.36 1.93 15.01
CA GLN A 182 5.43 1.07 15.50
C GLN A 182 5.56 1.14 17.03
N ILE A 183 5.44 2.33 17.62
CA ILE A 183 5.49 2.52 19.07
C ILE A 183 4.27 1.86 19.74
N LEU A 184 3.07 2.04 19.20
CA LEU A 184 1.85 1.39 19.69
C LEU A 184 1.94 -0.14 19.61
N ALA A 185 2.65 -0.67 18.60
CA ALA A 185 2.97 -2.09 18.48
C ALA A 185 4.09 -2.57 19.43
N GLY A 186 4.57 -1.71 20.33
CA GLY A 186 5.62 -2.03 21.29
C GLY A 186 7.04 -2.04 20.71
N LYS A 187 7.27 -1.48 19.53
CA LYS A 187 8.59 -1.42 18.89
C LYS A 187 9.52 -0.55 19.73
N LYS A 188 10.67 -1.13 20.08
CA LYS A 188 11.83 -0.41 20.60
C LYS A 188 12.98 -0.52 19.60
N VAL A 189 13.78 0.53 19.48
CA VAL A 189 14.95 0.54 18.61
C VAL A 189 16.22 0.66 19.43
N TYR A 190 17.29 0.08 18.91
CA TYR A 190 18.62 0.07 19.48
C TYR A 190 19.62 0.62 18.45
N TRP A 191 20.83 0.98 18.87
CA TRP A 191 21.82 1.62 18.01
C TRP A 191 22.05 0.86 16.67
N TYR A 192 22.05 -0.47 16.68
CA TYR A 192 22.26 -1.28 15.48
C TYR A 192 21.10 -1.23 14.48
N ASP A 193 19.90 -0.83 14.94
CA ASP A 193 18.74 -0.67 14.05
C ASP A 193 18.92 0.52 13.11
N ALA A 194 19.79 1.49 13.46
CA ALA A 194 20.19 2.57 12.56
C ALA A 194 20.80 2.07 11.24
N ILE A 195 21.42 0.89 11.28
CA ILE A 195 22.03 0.24 10.12
C ILE A 195 21.09 -0.81 9.54
N ARG A 196 20.52 -1.66 10.39
CA ARG A 196 19.72 -2.82 9.95
C ARG A 196 18.43 -2.43 9.26
N MET A 197 17.65 -1.51 9.83
CA MET A 197 16.35 -1.13 9.26
C MET A 197 16.49 -0.57 7.84
N PRO A 198 17.33 0.47 7.58
CA PRO A 198 17.51 0.97 6.23
C PRO A 198 18.17 -0.04 5.28
N SER A 199 19.19 -0.77 5.74
CA SER A 199 19.87 -1.77 4.88
C SER A 199 18.95 -2.89 4.44
N SER A 200 18.16 -3.45 5.35
CA SER A 200 17.19 -4.50 5.03
C SER A 200 16.11 -4.00 4.08
N ASP A 201 15.65 -2.76 4.24
CA ASP A 201 14.64 -2.18 3.35
C ASP A 201 15.17 -1.99 1.92
N LEU A 202 16.41 -1.49 1.78
CA LEU A 202 17.10 -1.40 0.48
C LEU A 202 17.18 -2.77 -0.21
N VAL A 203 17.63 -3.80 0.53
CA VAL A 203 17.74 -5.17 0.02
C VAL A 203 16.38 -5.70 -0.42
N ILE A 204 15.36 -5.54 0.40
CA ILE A 204 14.01 -6.02 0.12
C ILE A 204 13.46 -5.33 -1.13
N ASN A 205 13.54 -4.01 -1.21
CA ASN A 205 12.95 -3.27 -2.32
C ASN A 205 13.70 -3.44 -3.63
N PHE A 206 15.02 -3.40 -3.60
CA PHE A 206 15.83 -3.46 -4.81
C PHE A 206 16.01 -4.88 -5.33
N PHE A 207 16.35 -5.86 -4.47
CA PHE A 207 16.63 -7.23 -4.89
C PHE A 207 15.41 -8.16 -4.75
N VAL A 208 14.85 -8.30 -3.54
CA VAL A 208 13.80 -9.30 -3.27
C VAL A 208 12.54 -8.99 -4.07
N ARG A 209 12.13 -7.72 -4.09
CA ARG A 209 10.97 -7.22 -4.84
C ARG A 209 11.32 -6.79 -6.26
N GLN A 210 12.56 -7.06 -6.69
CA GLN A 210 13.02 -6.85 -8.06
C GLN A 210 12.95 -5.40 -8.56
N GLY A 211 13.12 -4.40 -7.68
CA GLY A 211 13.21 -2.99 -8.06
C GLY A 211 14.30 -2.72 -9.10
N TYR A 212 15.37 -3.56 -9.14
CA TYR A 212 16.40 -3.48 -10.17
C TYR A 212 15.88 -3.59 -11.61
N LYS A 213 14.69 -4.16 -11.86
CA LYS A 213 14.07 -4.21 -13.18
C LYS A 213 13.74 -2.81 -13.73
N ASP A 214 13.55 -1.86 -12.85
CA ASP A 214 13.28 -0.47 -13.21
C ASP A 214 14.54 0.36 -13.40
N GLY A 215 15.74 -0.28 -13.31
CA GLY A 215 17.03 0.37 -13.53
C GLY A 215 17.31 1.48 -12.51
N LEU A 216 17.75 2.66 -12.99
CA LEU A 216 18.07 3.79 -12.11
C LEU A 216 16.85 4.30 -11.33
N HIS A 217 15.63 4.28 -11.90
CA HIS A 217 14.41 4.64 -11.16
C HIS A 217 14.20 3.73 -9.97
N GLY A 218 14.34 2.42 -10.15
CA GLY A 218 14.20 1.46 -9.06
C GLY A 218 15.27 1.62 -7.98
N LEU A 219 16.51 1.95 -8.37
CA LEU A 219 17.58 2.24 -7.43
C LEU A 219 17.29 3.51 -6.63
N ILE A 220 16.92 4.61 -7.29
CA ILE A 220 16.59 5.87 -6.62
C ILE A 220 15.45 5.66 -5.61
N LEU A 221 14.39 4.98 -6.01
CA LEU A 221 13.24 4.74 -5.13
C LEU A 221 13.60 3.82 -3.94
N ALA A 222 14.41 2.79 -4.17
CA ALA A 222 14.89 1.92 -3.08
C ALA A 222 15.78 2.69 -2.09
N MET A 223 16.61 3.62 -2.56
CA MET A 223 17.43 4.47 -1.70
C MET A 223 16.61 5.52 -0.94
N LEU A 224 15.60 6.11 -1.58
CA LEU A 224 14.67 7.03 -0.90
C LEU A 224 13.89 6.30 0.20
N GLN A 225 13.46 5.06 -0.06
CA GLN A 225 12.77 4.25 0.93
C GLN A 225 13.70 3.81 2.07
N MET A 226 14.95 3.46 1.77
CA MET A 226 16.00 3.22 2.77
C MET A 226 16.17 4.45 3.68
N PHE A 227 16.25 5.65 3.11
CA PHE A 227 16.37 6.90 3.86
C PHE A 227 15.12 7.15 4.73
N TYR A 228 13.91 6.87 4.21
CA TYR A 228 12.68 6.94 4.99
C TYR A 228 12.73 6.00 6.21
N MET A 229 13.20 4.77 6.05
CA MET A 229 13.33 3.82 7.17
C MET A 229 14.39 4.26 8.19
N PHE A 230 15.43 4.97 7.74
CA PHE A 230 16.37 5.62 8.67
C PHE A 230 15.70 6.73 9.48
N LEU A 231 14.86 7.56 8.85
CA LEU A 231 14.09 8.60 9.56
C LEU A 231 13.09 7.99 10.56
N VAL A 232 12.42 6.89 10.20
CA VAL A 232 11.55 6.14 11.13
C VAL A 232 12.33 5.68 12.34
N PHE A 233 13.51 5.06 12.14
CA PHE A 233 14.41 4.70 13.24
C PHE A 233 14.75 5.90 14.11
N ALA A 234 15.24 7.00 13.50
CA ALA A 234 15.71 8.19 14.21
C ALA A 234 14.59 8.83 15.05
N ARG A 235 13.36 8.89 14.52
CA ARG A 235 12.20 9.42 15.26
C ARG A 235 11.77 8.51 16.42
N ILE A 236 11.81 7.18 16.27
CA ILE A 236 11.54 6.27 17.38
C ILE A 236 12.62 6.42 18.46
N TRP A 237 13.91 6.49 18.06
CA TRP A 237 15.03 6.70 18.97
C TRP A 237 14.89 8.02 19.74
N GLU A 238 14.51 9.11 19.07
CA GLU A 238 14.25 10.41 19.69
C GLU A 238 13.11 10.33 20.70
N ARG A 239 11.99 9.67 20.35
CA ARG A 239 10.85 9.48 21.25
C ARG A 239 11.13 8.52 22.44
N GLN A 240 12.18 7.71 22.35
CA GLN A 240 12.71 6.91 23.47
C GLN A 240 13.59 7.73 24.41
N GLY A 241 13.73 9.05 24.19
CA GLY A 241 14.57 9.94 25.01
C GLY A 241 16.02 9.98 24.57
N SER A 242 16.30 9.68 23.28
CA SER A 242 17.65 9.74 22.68
C SER A 242 18.71 8.97 23.49
N PRO A 243 18.51 7.68 23.79
CA PRO A 243 19.42 6.92 24.64
C PRO A 243 20.84 6.94 24.08
N VAL A 244 21.79 7.28 24.93
CA VAL A 244 23.21 7.34 24.57
C VAL A 244 23.79 5.92 24.61
N TYR A 245 24.61 5.61 23.63
CA TYR A 245 25.40 4.38 23.60
C TYR A 245 26.87 4.73 23.45
N GLU A 246 27.62 4.58 24.54
CA GLU A 246 29.06 4.86 24.60
C GLU A 246 29.82 3.57 24.86
N SER A 247 30.83 3.32 24.04
CA SER A 247 31.75 2.19 24.19
C SER A 247 33.05 2.48 23.44
N ASN A 248 34.18 2.16 24.06
CA ASN A 248 35.49 2.25 23.40
C ASN A 248 35.57 1.35 22.16
N SER A 249 34.70 0.36 22.05
CA SER A 249 34.60 -0.57 20.92
C SER A 249 33.48 -0.22 19.94
N PHE A 250 32.82 0.94 20.07
CA PHE A 250 31.63 1.27 19.26
C PHE A 250 31.91 1.21 17.76
N THR A 251 33.07 1.72 17.32
CA THR A 251 33.48 1.66 15.91
C THR A 251 33.58 0.22 15.40
N ASN A 252 34.07 -0.71 16.23
CA ASN A 252 34.14 -2.12 15.87
C ASN A 252 32.74 -2.74 15.72
N TYR A 253 31.82 -2.44 16.63
CA TYR A 253 30.43 -2.91 16.55
C TYR A 253 29.71 -2.37 15.31
N VAL A 254 29.92 -1.08 14.98
CA VAL A 254 29.37 -0.48 13.75
C VAL A 254 29.94 -1.19 12.51
N THR A 255 31.26 -1.48 12.50
CA THR A 255 31.90 -2.18 11.39
C THR A 255 31.38 -3.60 11.24
N GLU A 256 31.14 -4.32 12.33
CA GLU A 256 30.51 -5.65 12.29
C GLU A 256 29.10 -5.60 11.69
N GLU A 257 28.26 -4.64 12.09
CA GLU A 257 26.91 -4.51 11.55
C GLU A 257 26.91 -4.13 10.07
N LEU A 258 27.82 -3.26 9.64
CA LEU A 258 27.99 -2.93 8.22
C LEU A 258 28.44 -4.15 7.40
N ASN A 259 29.33 -5.01 7.96
CA ASN A 259 29.73 -6.25 7.30
C ASN A 259 28.58 -7.26 7.20
N LYS A 260 27.71 -7.35 8.22
CA LYS A 260 26.50 -8.18 8.16
C LYS A 260 25.56 -7.68 7.05
N SER A 261 25.30 -6.38 6.97
CA SER A 261 24.49 -5.78 5.91
C SER A 261 25.10 -5.99 4.53
N LYS A 262 26.43 -5.88 4.39
CA LYS A 262 27.13 -6.19 3.15
C LYS A 262 26.95 -7.66 2.73
N ASN A 263 27.03 -8.60 3.66
CA ASN A 263 26.84 -10.02 3.38
C ASN A 263 25.41 -10.32 2.93
N GLU A 264 24.42 -9.70 3.56
CA GLU A 264 23.01 -9.79 3.14
C GLU A 264 22.81 -9.24 1.73
N TYR A 265 23.38 -8.06 1.44
CA TYR A 265 23.39 -7.46 0.12
C TYR A 265 23.99 -8.39 -0.93
N MET A 266 25.18 -8.96 -0.68
CA MET A 266 25.88 -9.88 -1.59
C MET A 266 25.07 -11.16 -1.82
N HIS A 267 24.46 -11.71 -0.78
CA HIS A 267 23.58 -12.88 -0.89
C HIS A 267 22.41 -12.63 -1.87
N TRP A 268 21.69 -11.55 -1.70
CA TRP A 268 20.55 -11.22 -2.57
C TRP A 268 20.97 -10.81 -3.98
N TYR A 269 22.15 -10.15 -4.13
CA TYR A 269 22.75 -9.86 -5.42
C TYR A 269 23.00 -11.15 -6.23
N TRP A 270 23.62 -12.17 -5.61
CA TRP A 270 23.85 -13.45 -6.25
C TRP A 270 22.55 -14.18 -6.59
N LEU A 271 21.58 -14.17 -5.72
CA LEU A 271 20.25 -14.74 -6.00
C LEU A 271 19.55 -14.04 -7.16
N SER A 272 19.70 -12.73 -7.29
CA SER A 272 19.06 -11.96 -8.38
C SER A 272 19.67 -12.27 -9.74
N LYS A 273 20.97 -12.61 -9.81
CA LYS A 273 21.65 -13.04 -11.05
C LYS A 273 21.28 -14.45 -11.50
N ASN A 274 21.00 -15.35 -10.56
CA ASN A 274 20.70 -16.74 -10.86
C ASN A 274 19.17 -16.96 -10.95
N ASN A 275 18.57 -16.62 -12.08
CA ASN A 275 17.11 -16.76 -12.35
C ASN A 275 16.53 -18.16 -12.07
N PHE A 276 17.37 -19.21 -12.10
CA PHE A 276 16.97 -20.59 -11.81
C PHE A 276 16.65 -20.78 -10.31
N LEU A 277 17.41 -20.15 -9.42
CA LEU A 277 17.18 -20.22 -7.96
C LEU A 277 16.00 -19.36 -7.50
N LEU A 278 15.63 -18.32 -8.27
CA LEU A 278 14.45 -17.49 -7.98
C LEU A 278 13.12 -18.24 -8.12
N ARG A 279 13.06 -19.33 -8.90
CA ARG A 279 11.89 -20.23 -8.93
C ARG A 279 11.71 -20.98 -7.59
N GLY A 280 12.81 -21.36 -6.93
CA GLY A 280 12.80 -21.91 -5.57
C GLY A 280 12.47 -20.86 -4.49
N ALA A 281 12.98 -19.63 -4.65
CA ALA A 281 12.73 -18.53 -3.72
C ALA A 281 11.27 -18.04 -3.75
N ARG A 282 10.46 -18.32 -4.78
CA ARG A 282 9.02 -18.10 -4.74
C ARG A 282 8.33 -18.96 -3.65
N LYS A 283 8.86 -20.14 -3.35
CA LYS A 283 8.42 -20.97 -2.21
C LYS A 283 8.81 -20.34 -0.87
N VAL A 284 10.03 -19.78 -0.79
CA VAL A 284 10.52 -19.03 0.38
C VAL A 284 9.76 -17.71 0.54
N LYS A 285 9.41 -17.03 -0.56
CA LYS A 285 8.58 -15.81 -0.56
C LYS A 285 7.18 -16.07 0.04
N ARG A 286 6.61 -17.23 -0.21
CA ARG A 286 5.37 -17.69 0.41
C ARG A 286 5.57 -17.95 1.92
N LEU A 287 6.70 -18.53 2.31
CA LEU A 287 7.06 -18.79 3.71
C LEU A 287 7.33 -17.50 4.49
N ILE A 288 8.09 -16.56 3.92
CA ILE A 288 8.35 -15.25 4.54
C ILE A 288 7.06 -14.45 4.66
N ARG A 289 6.20 -14.46 3.64
CA ARG A 289 4.89 -13.80 3.69
C ARG A 289 3.98 -14.45 4.74
N THR A 290 4.00 -15.77 4.86
CA THR A 290 3.28 -16.49 5.91
C THR A 290 3.86 -16.21 7.30
N PHE A 291 5.18 -16.12 7.41
CA PHE A 291 5.87 -15.79 8.67
C PHE A 291 5.62 -14.34 9.10
N LEU A 292 5.68 -13.38 8.17
CA LEU A 292 5.36 -11.98 8.45
C LEU A 292 3.85 -11.79 8.76
N ASN A 293 2.97 -12.45 8.01
CA ASN A 293 1.53 -12.41 8.28
C ASN A 293 1.16 -13.12 9.58
N ASN A 294 1.84 -14.22 9.94
CA ASN A 294 1.62 -14.89 11.22
C ASN A 294 2.18 -14.08 12.40
N LYS A 295 3.30 -13.38 12.20
CA LYS A 295 3.84 -12.46 13.20
C LYS A 295 2.93 -11.23 13.40
N PHE A 296 2.30 -10.73 12.33
CA PHE A 296 1.26 -9.69 12.40
C PHE A 296 -0.04 -10.20 13.03
N LYS A 297 -0.46 -11.45 12.77
CA LYS A 297 -1.65 -12.04 13.39
C LYS A 297 -1.44 -12.40 14.86
N MET A 298 -0.25 -12.81 15.27
CA MET A 298 0.07 -13.07 16.68
C MET A 298 0.08 -11.79 17.53
N ASN A 299 0.36 -10.62 16.94
CA ASN A 299 0.29 -9.33 17.64
C ASN A 299 -1.13 -8.74 17.74
N LEU A 300 -2.14 -9.40 17.12
CA LEU A 300 -3.56 -9.01 17.18
C LEU A 300 -4.39 -9.89 18.13
N GLN A 301 -3.76 -10.87 18.78
CA GLN A 301 -4.41 -11.78 19.74
C GLN A 301 -3.63 -11.83 21.07
N MET A 302 -3.39 -10.69 21.68
CA MET A 302 -3.10 -10.67 23.12
C MET A 302 -3.96 -9.59 23.77
N PRO A 303 -4.52 -9.92 24.94
CA PRO A 303 -5.57 -9.18 25.64
C PRO A 303 -5.16 -7.80 26.08
#